data_25d138b4f7033a3d49da4571d593f1f4
#
_entry.id   25d138b4f7033a3d49da4571d593f1f4
#
_cell.length_a   1.000
_cell.length_b   1.000
_cell.length_c   1.000
_cell.angle_alpha   90.00
_cell.angle_beta   90.00
_cell.angle_gamma   90.00
#
_symmetry.space_group_name_H-M   'P 1'
#
loop_
_entity.id
_entity.type
_entity.pdbx_description
1 polymer ?
#
loop_
_entity_poly.entity_id
_entity_poly.type
_entity_poly.pdbx_seq_one_letter_code
_entity_poly.pdbx_strand_id
1 'polypeptide(L)'
;MRILRVARFAARFAAFGFSIADETRTLMQHMVQSGEVDALIPERVWTETLKALSADRPSVYFEALRDCGALAVLFPELDRLWGVPQPPRWHPAVDTGVHTMMVLDQAARLSGDLQVRFAALVHDLGKGTTPAEILPSHRGHEQRSMKLVRQLCERYRVANQYRDLALMVAEYHGHYHRVEELRPATILKMLNAIDAFRRPDRFTRFLLSCEADARGRTGYEDIQPQQSAYLQARFDAANMVDIPPLIEGKKGQAVKKAIDQARLEAIDALSLGTP
;
A
#
# COMPACT_ATOMS: atom_id res chain seq x y z
N MET A 1 10.45 -18.20 16.13
CA MET A 1 11.60 -17.57 15.39
C MET A 1 12.08 -18.35 14.18
N ARG A 2 12.18 -19.70 14.24
CA ARG A 2 12.63 -20.52 13.09
C ARG A 2 11.75 -20.34 11.87
N ILE A 3 10.42 -20.40 12.02
CA ILE A 3 9.44 -20.23 10.93
C ILE A 3 9.70 -18.93 10.14
N LEU A 4 9.78 -17.77 10.81
CA LEU A 4 10.02 -16.49 10.16
C LEU A 4 11.34 -16.46 9.39
N ARG A 5 12.39 -17.08 9.93
CA ARG A 5 13.69 -17.14 9.25
C ARG A 5 13.65 -18.03 8.02
N VAL A 6 13.00 -19.21 8.11
CA VAL A 6 12.85 -20.10 6.95
C VAL A 6 12.07 -19.40 5.84
N ALA A 7 10.90 -18.81 6.14
CA ALA A 7 10.11 -18.07 5.18
C ALA A 7 10.89 -16.89 4.56
N ARG A 8 11.66 -16.16 5.37
CA ARG A 8 12.52 -15.08 4.89
C ARG A 8 13.65 -15.57 3.98
N PHE A 9 14.28 -16.70 4.32
CA PHE A 9 15.29 -17.30 3.44
C PHE A 9 14.69 -17.76 2.12
N ALA A 10 13.48 -18.34 2.13
CA ALA A 10 12.77 -18.69 0.91
C ALA A 10 12.57 -17.46 0.01
N ALA A 11 12.10 -16.33 0.55
CA ALA A 11 11.94 -15.09 -0.19
C ALA A 11 13.27 -14.56 -0.74
N ARG A 12 14.34 -14.57 0.08
CA ARG A 12 15.66 -14.07 -0.32
C ARG A 12 16.26 -14.86 -1.48
N PHE A 13 16.06 -16.17 -1.50
CA PHE A 13 16.67 -17.08 -2.50
C PHE A 13 15.69 -17.55 -3.57
N ALA A 14 14.46 -17.02 -3.60
CA ALA A 14 13.44 -17.37 -4.58
C ALA A 14 13.90 -17.14 -6.03
N ALA A 15 14.65 -16.05 -6.28
CA ALA A 15 15.18 -15.73 -7.60
C ALA A 15 16.19 -16.77 -8.12
N PHE A 16 16.77 -17.59 -7.22
CA PHE A 16 17.70 -18.67 -7.56
C PHE A 16 17.01 -20.05 -7.64
N GLY A 17 15.67 -20.10 -7.62
CA GLY A 17 14.91 -21.33 -7.68
C GLY A 17 14.85 -22.13 -6.39
N PHE A 18 15.25 -21.56 -5.24
CA PHE A 18 15.14 -22.23 -3.95
C PHE A 18 13.68 -22.31 -3.50
N SER A 19 13.29 -23.48 -3.02
CA SER A 19 12.00 -23.76 -2.38
C SER A 19 12.21 -24.37 -0.99
N ILE A 20 11.17 -24.28 -0.17
CA ILE A 20 11.19 -24.94 1.16
C ILE A 20 10.96 -26.44 0.96
N ALA A 21 11.87 -27.27 1.46
CA ALA A 21 11.72 -28.73 1.43
C ALA A 21 10.47 -29.18 2.21
N ASP A 22 9.85 -30.28 1.78
CA ASP A 22 8.58 -30.76 2.36
C ASP A 22 8.70 -31.11 3.83
N GLU A 23 9.83 -31.68 4.27
CA GLU A 23 10.10 -31.98 5.67
C GLU A 23 10.17 -30.70 6.51
N THR A 24 10.77 -29.65 5.97
CA THR A 24 10.85 -28.34 6.63
C THR A 24 9.47 -27.71 6.72
N ARG A 25 8.65 -27.82 5.65
CA ARG A 25 7.26 -27.33 5.64
C ARG A 25 6.42 -28.06 6.70
N THR A 26 6.53 -29.38 6.77
CA THR A 26 5.85 -30.20 7.77
C THR A 26 6.26 -29.79 9.18
N LEU A 27 7.54 -29.54 9.42
CA LEU A 27 8.03 -29.07 10.72
C LEU A 27 7.44 -27.68 11.05
N MET A 28 7.38 -26.76 10.09
CA MET A 28 6.77 -25.44 10.29
C MET A 28 5.28 -25.56 10.66
N GLN A 29 4.53 -26.43 9.99
CA GLN A 29 3.12 -26.71 10.30
C GLN A 29 2.96 -27.24 11.72
N HIS A 30 3.81 -28.19 12.14
CA HIS A 30 3.80 -28.72 13.49
C HIS A 30 4.09 -27.63 14.55
N MET A 31 5.04 -26.73 14.28
CA MET A 31 5.35 -25.59 15.17
C MET A 31 4.18 -24.61 15.30
N VAL A 32 3.36 -24.43 14.25
CA VAL A 32 2.13 -23.63 14.31
C VAL A 32 1.09 -24.35 15.20
N GLN A 33 0.88 -25.64 14.95
CA GLN A 33 -0.09 -26.46 15.71
C GLN A 33 0.25 -26.57 17.21
N SER A 34 1.54 -26.56 17.55
CA SER A 34 2.01 -26.58 18.94
C SER A 34 1.91 -25.24 19.67
N GLY A 35 1.49 -24.16 18.97
CA GLY A 35 1.36 -22.82 19.54
C GLY A 35 2.69 -22.04 19.68
N GLU A 36 3.80 -22.54 19.13
CA GLU A 36 5.09 -21.83 19.21
C GLU A 36 5.06 -20.44 18.55
N VAL A 37 4.14 -20.24 17.60
CA VAL A 37 4.00 -18.98 16.88
C VAL A 37 3.33 -17.90 17.73
N ASP A 38 2.44 -18.28 18.64
CA ASP A 38 1.70 -17.38 19.53
C ASP A 38 2.63 -16.66 20.53
N ALA A 39 3.75 -17.31 20.86
CA ALA A 39 4.74 -16.78 21.80
C ALA A 39 5.77 -15.83 21.14
N LEU A 40 5.61 -15.49 19.87
CA LEU A 40 6.58 -14.64 19.18
C LEU A 40 6.45 -13.18 19.62
N ILE A 41 7.60 -12.58 19.93
CA ILE A 41 7.70 -11.18 20.35
C ILE A 41 7.39 -10.29 19.12
N PRO A 42 6.45 -9.32 19.23
CA PRO A 42 6.00 -8.48 18.13
C PRO A 42 7.13 -7.79 17.35
N GLU A 43 8.11 -7.22 18.06
CA GLU A 43 9.24 -6.52 17.45
C GLU A 43 10.14 -7.45 16.63
N ARG A 44 10.21 -8.73 17.01
CA ARG A 44 10.96 -9.73 16.24
C ARG A 44 10.21 -10.15 14.98
N VAL A 45 8.88 -10.26 15.07
CA VAL A 45 8.03 -10.51 13.89
C VAL A 45 8.24 -9.35 12.90
N TRP A 46 8.14 -8.10 13.36
CA TRP A 46 8.36 -6.93 12.52
C TRP A 46 9.76 -6.89 11.90
N THR A 47 10.80 -7.16 12.69
CA THR A 47 12.20 -7.17 12.21
C THR A 47 12.42 -8.20 11.09
N GLU A 48 11.89 -9.42 11.23
CA GLU A 48 12.03 -10.44 10.18
C GLU A 48 11.15 -10.12 8.97
N THR A 49 9.98 -9.51 9.17
CA THR A 49 9.13 -9.01 8.09
C THR A 49 9.82 -7.91 7.28
N LEU A 50 10.45 -6.93 7.93
CA LEU A 50 11.23 -5.88 7.22
C LEU A 50 12.35 -6.49 6.38
N LYS A 51 13.06 -7.48 6.91
CA LYS A 51 14.10 -8.19 6.14
C LYS A 51 13.52 -8.97 4.96
N ALA A 52 12.33 -9.53 5.10
CA ALA A 52 11.64 -10.21 4.01
C ALA A 52 11.17 -9.22 2.95
N LEU A 53 10.63 -8.07 3.36
CA LEU A 53 10.25 -7.00 2.45
C LEU A 53 11.43 -6.46 1.63
N SER A 54 12.69 -6.61 2.08
CA SER A 54 13.87 -6.21 1.32
C SER A 54 14.29 -7.20 0.23
N ALA A 55 13.68 -8.38 0.15
CA ALA A 55 13.95 -9.36 -0.89
C ALA A 55 13.43 -8.90 -2.27
N ASP A 56 13.92 -9.54 -3.34
CA ASP A 56 13.46 -9.28 -4.71
C ASP A 56 12.03 -9.81 -4.95
N ARG A 57 11.66 -10.90 -4.26
CA ARG A 57 10.32 -11.49 -4.27
C ARG A 57 9.76 -11.63 -2.85
N PRO A 58 9.34 -10.54 -2.24
CA PRO A 58 8.86 -10.54 -0.85
C PRO A 58 7.54 -11.30 -0.68
N SER A 59 6.74 -11.51 -1.74
CA SER A 59 5.53 -12.33 -1.72
C SER A 59 5.78 -13.73 -1.17
N VAL A 60 6.90 -14.35 -1.53
CA VAL A 60 7.27 -15.72 -1.12
C VAL A 60 7.32 -15.87 0.41
N TYR A 61 7.67 -14.82 1.14
CA TYR A 61 7.64 -14.84 2.61
C TYR A 61 6.22 -15.06 3.14
N PHE A 62 5.26 -14.32 2.63
CA PHE A 62 3.86 -14.39 3.08
C PHE A 62 3.19 -15.68 2.60
N GLU A 63 3.50 -16.12 1.37
CA GLU A 63 3.04 -17.39 0.83
C GLU A 63 3.55 -18.57 1.66
N ALA A 64 4.84 -18.59 2.02
CA ALA A 64 5.42 -19.62 2.88
C ALA A 64 4.82 -19.63 4.29
N LEU A 65 4.53 -18.46 4.87
CA LEU A 65 3.81 -18.37 6.15
C LEU A 65 2.37 -18.87 6.03
N ARG A 66 1.72 -18.62 4.89
CA ARG A 66 0.37 -19.11 4.64
C ARG A 66 0.33 -20.63 4.49
N ASP A 67 1.24 -21.19 3.71
CA ASP A 67 1.33 -22.63 3.45
C ASP A 67 1.51 -23.46 4.72
N CYS A 68 2.17 -22.90 5.74
CA CYS A 68 2.33 -23.59 7.03
C CYS A 68 1.28 -23.16 8.09
N GLY A 69 0.33 -22.27 7.75
CA GLY A 69 -0.71 -21.76 8.65
C GLY A 69 -0.26 -20.64 9.59
N ALA A 70 1.01 -20.22 9.53
CA ALA A 70 1.53 -19.16 10.39
C ALA A 70 0.96 -17.77 10.03
N LEU A 71 0.57 -17.55 8.77
CA LEU A 71 0.01 -16.28 8.33
C LEU A 71 -1.29 -15.95 9.06
N ALA A 72 -2.17 -16.94 9.22
CA ALA A 72 -3.45 -16.81 9.93
C ALA A 72 -3.28 -16.38 11.40
N VAL A 73 -2.19 -16.81 12.03
CA VAL A 73 -1.87 -16.46 13.42
C VAL A 73 -1.22 -15.09 13.52
N LEU A 74 -0.21 -14.82 12.69
CA LEU A 74 0.59 -13.60 12.76
C LEU A 74 -0.08 -12.41 12.08
N PHE A 75 -0.64 -12.61 10.90
CA PHE A 75 -1.22 -11.56 10.06
C PHE A 75 -2.63 -11.95 9.57
N PRO A 76 -3.58 -12.18 10.49
CA PRO A 76 -4.93 -12.63 10.13
C PRO A 76 -5.62 -11.68 9.15
N GLU A 77 -5.28 -10.39 9.16
CA GLU A 77 -5.80 -9.41 8.23
C GLU A 77 -5.34 -9.65 6.78
N LEU A 78 -4.10 -10.15 6.60
CA LEU A 78 -3.59 -10.54 5.30
C LEU A 78 -4.15 -11.89 4.86
N ASP A 79 -4.14 -12.87 5.77
CA ASP A 79 -4.61 -14.22 5.46
C ASP A 79 -6.06 -14.24 4.96
N ARG A 80 -6.91 -13.37 5.49
CA ARG A 80 -8.31 -13.20 5.09
C ARG A 80 -8.52 -12.69 3.68
N LEU A 81 -7.49 -12.20 2.99
CA LEU A 81 -7.62 -11.69 1.63
C LEU A 81 -7.75 -12.81 0.59
N TRP A 82 -7.23 -14.01 0.90
CA TRP A 82 -7.37 -15.15 -0.01
C TRP A 82 -8.80 -15.69 0.02
N GLY A 83 -9.30 -16.04 -1.17
CA GLY A 83 -10.67 -16.47 -1.36
C GLY A 83 -11.68 -15.31 -1.44
N VAL A 84 -11.24 -14.06 -1.32
CA VAL A 84 -12.10 -12.89 -1.44
C VAL A 84 -12.17 -12.44 -2.90
N PRO A 85 -13.35 -12.54 -3.57
CA PRO A 85 -13.47 -12.26 -4.99
C PRO A 85 -13.41 -10.77 -5.28
N GLN A 86 -12.76 -10.41 -6.39
CA GLN A 86 -12.75 -9.05 -6.95
C GLN A 86 -13.47 -9.02 -8.31
N PRO A 87 -13.99 -7.85 -8.75
CA PRO A 87 -14.60 -7.73 -10.06
C PRO A 87 -13.59 -8.08 -11.18
N PRO A 88 -13.86 -9.10 -12.02
CA PRO A 88 -12.92 -9.56 -13.06
C PRO A 88 -12.51 -8.46 -14.05
N ARG A 89 -13.41 -7.50 -14.30
CA ARG A 89 -13.15 -6.36 -15.20
C ARG A 89 -11.93 -5.54 -14.78
N TRP A 90 -11.66 -5.46 -13.48
CA TRP A 90 -10.59 -4.61 -12.94
C TRP A 90 -9.42 -5.43 -12.38
N HIS A 91 -9.68 -6.67 -12.04
CA HIS A 91 -8.72 -7.57 -11.40
C HIS A 91 -8.78 -8.96 -12.04
N PRO A 92 -8.01 -9.22 -13.12
CA PRO A 92 -8.01 -10.51 -13.80
C PRO A 92 -7.67 -11.70 -12.89
N ALA A 93 -6.87 -11.47 -11.83
CA ALA A 93 -6.55 -12.50 -10.84
C ALA A 93 -7.75 -12.91 -9.97
N VAL A 94 -8.84 -12.14 -9.97
CA VAL A 94 -10.09 -12.35 -9.21
C VAL A 94 -9.91 -12.47 -7.69
N ASP A 95 -8.82 -13.04 -7.18
CA ASP A 95 -8.54 -13.24 -5.76
C ASP A 95 -7.73 -12.07 -5.17
N THR A 96 -8.22 -11.48 -4.07
CA THR A 96 -7.60 -10.32 -3.43
C THR A 96 -6.23 -10.64 -2.81
N GLY A 97 -6.05 -11.84 -2.25
CA GLY A 97 -4.79 -12.26 -1.66
C GLY A 97 -3.70 -12.44 -2.72
N VAL A 98 -4.05 -13.09 -3.84
CA VAL A 98 -3.15 -13.24 -5.00
C VAL A 98 -2.77 -11.87 -5.56
N HIS A 99 -3.75 -10.99 -5.77
CA HIS A 99 -3.50 -9.61 -6.19
C HIS A 99 -2.53 -8.89 -5.24
N THR A 100 -2.76 -8.97 -3.93
CA THR A 100 -1.89 -8.31 -2.95
C THR A 100 -0.44 -8.79 -3.03
N MET A 101 -0.21 -10.08 -3.29
CA MET A 101 1.15 -10.61 -3.49
C MET A 101 1.78 -10.08 -4.79
N MET A 102 1.02 -10.00 -5.88
CA MET A 102 1.49 -9.38 -7.13
C MET A 102 1.83 -7.90 -6.94
N VAL A 103 0.99 -7.15 -6.24
CA VAL A 103 1.24 -5.73 -5.89
C VAL A 103 2.54 -5.58 -5.09
N LEU A 104 2.75 -6.45 -4.11
CA LEU A 104 3.96 -6.44 -3.29
C LEU A 104 5.23 -6.68 -4.11
N ASP A 105 5.21 -7.66 -5.01
CA ASP A 105 6.35 -7.95 -5.90
C ASP A 105 6.58 -6.80 -6.91
N GLN A 106 5.51 -6.15 -7.41
CA GLN A 106 5.66 -4.94 -8.23
C GLN A 106 6.27 -3.78 -7.42
N ALA A 107 5.87 -3.58 -6.17
CA ALA A 107 6.49 -2.59 -5.31
C ALA A 107 7.99 -2.86 -5.11
N ALA A 108 8.38 -4.13 -5.03
CA ALA A 108 9.79 -4.53 -4.94
C ALA A 108 10.57 -4.25 -6.23
N ARG A 109 9.95 -4.41 -7.40
CA ARG A 109 10.55 -4.05 -8.70
C ARG A 109 10.70 -2.54 -8.88
N LEU A 110 9.73 -1.77 -8.41
CA LEU A 110 9.68 -0.31 -8.58
C LEU A 110 10.59 0.44 -7.59
N SER A 111 10.75 -0.08 -6.37
CA SER A 111 11.46 0.65 -5.32
C SER A 111 12.14 -0.25 -4.30
N GLY A 112 13.36 0.16 -3.89
CA GLY A 112 14.04 -0.39 -2.72
C GLY A 112 13.51 0.15 -1.38
N ASP A 113 12.60 1.14 -1.40
CA ASP A 113 12.05 1.75 -0.18
C ASP A 113 11.04 0.82 0.49
N LEU A 114 11.37 0.39 1.71
CA LEU A 114 10.54 -0.54 2.47
C LEU A 114 9.20 0.08 2.92
N GLN A 115 9.10 1.41 3.00
CA GLN A 115 7.82 2.07 3.29
C GLN A 115 6.84 1.88 2.13
N VAL A 116 7.32 1.99 0.88
CA VAL A 116 6.53 1.74 -0.34
C VAL A 116 6.02 0.29 -0.34
N ARG A 117 6.93 -0.67 -0.11
CA ARG A 117 6.59 -2.10 -0.11
C ARG A 117 5.60 -2.46 1.00
N PHE A 118 5.77 -1.90 2.19
CA PHE A 118 4.82 -2.11 3.29
C PHE A 118 3.45 -1.49 2.99
N ALA A 119 3.42 -0.26 2.48
CA ALA A 119 2.16 0.40 2.11
C ALA A 119 1.41 -0.39 1.03
N ALA A 120 2.12 -0.88 0.00
CA ALA A 120 1.59 -1.74 -1.04
C ALA A 120 1.01 -3.06 -0.49
N LEU A 121 1.69 -3.68 0.50
CA LEU A 121 1.22 -4.91 1.13
C LEU A 121 -0.12 -4.74 1.87
N VAL A 122 -0.34 -3.59 2.51
CA VAL A 122 -1.46 -3.42 3.46
C VAL A 122 -2.60 -2.53 2.97
N HIS A 123 -2.49 -2.00 1.72
CA HIS A 123 -3.46 -1.02 1.22
C HIS A 123 -4.90 -1.52 1.19
N ASP A 124 -5.09 -2.79 0.90
CA ASP A 124 -6.39 -3.43 0.64
C ASP A 124 -6.89 -4.35 1.75
N LEU A 125 -6.31 -4.32 2.96
CA LEU A 125 -6.71 -5.21 4.07
C LEU A 125 -8.21 -5.20 4.36
N GLY A 126 -8.87 -4.07 4.13
CA GLY A 126 -10.31 -3.90 4.33
C GLY A 126 -11.19 -4.73 3.39
N LYS A 127 -10.66 -5.21 2.25
CA LYS A 127 -11.38 -6.11 1.35
C LYS A 127 -11.67 -7.46 2.02
N GLY A 128 -10.76 -7.96 2.87
CA GLY A 128 -10.95 -9.19 3.63
C GLY A 128 -12.06 -9.17 4.69
N THR A 129 -12.65 -8.01 4.92
CA THR A 129 -13.78 -7.82 5.86
C THR A 129 -15.03 -7.26 5.17
N THR A 130 -15.11 -7.40 3.85
CA THR A 130 -16.28 -6.98 3.08
C THR A 130 -17.46 -7.86 3.41
N PRO A 131 -18.63 -7.30 3.78
CA PRO A 131 -19.85 -8.07 3.96
C PRO A 131 -20.22 -8.86 2.69
N ALA A 132 -20.67 -10.10 2.86
CA ALA A 132 -20.94 -11.01 1.75
C ALA A 132 -21.98 -10.45 0.76
N GLU A 133 -22.96 -9.72 1.26
CA GLU A 133 -24.07 -9.14 0.48
C GLU A 133 -23.64 -8.01 -0.48
N ILE A 134 -22.44 -7.45 -0.29
CA ILE A 134 -21.95 -6.38 -1.19
C ILE A 134 -20.83 -6.86 -2.12
N LEU A 135 -20.40 -8.12 -2.00
CA LEU A 135 -19.41 -8.70 -2.91
C LEU A 135 -19.96 -8.81 -4.34
N PRO A 136 -19.11 -8.69 -5.36
CA PRO A 136 -17.68 -8.42 -5.33
C PRO A 136 -17.32 -6.92 -5.23
N SER A 137 -18.28 -6.06 -4.89
CA SER A 137 -18.04 -4.64 -4.64
C SER A 137 -17.50 -4.45 -3.23
N HIS A 138 -16.37 -3.80 -3.09
CA HIS A 138 -15.72 -3.60 -1.79
C HIS A 138 -15.98 -2.20 -1.21
N ARG A 139 -17.18 -1.65 -1.40
CA ARG A 139 -17.51 -0.29 -0.93
C ARG A 139 -17.08 -0.07 0.52
N GLY A 140 -16.33 1.03 0.76
CA GLY A 140 -15.82 1.41 2.06
C GLY A 140 -14.65 0.54 2.56
N HIS A 141 -13.99 -0.23 1.67
CA HIS A 141 -12.81 -0.99 2.05
C HIS A 141 -11.68 -0.07 2.50
N GLU A 142 -11.57 1.13 1.97
CA GLU A 142 -10.54 2.11 2.34
C GLU A 142 -10.58 2.42 3.84
N GLN A 143 -11.77 2.70 4.38
CA GLN A 143 -11.95 2.99 5.81
C GLN A 143 -11.67 1.75 6.68
N ARG A 144 -12.09 0.57 6.21
CA ARG A 144 -11.78 -0.70 6.89
C ARG A 144 -10.29 -0.99 6.84
N SER A 145 -9.62 -0.77 5.70
CA SER A 145 -8.16 -0.90 5.56
C SER A 145 -7.43 -0.01 6.54
N MET A 146 -7.78 1.28 6.64
CA MET A 146 -7.15 2.21 7.57
C MET A 146 -7.25 1.72 9.03
N LYS A 147 -8.40 1.16 9.43
CA LYS A 147 -8.58 0.60 10.77
C LYS A 147 -7.66 -0.60 11.00
N LEU A 148 -7.61 -1.53 10.04
CA LEU A 148 -6.78 -2.74 10.14
C LEU A 148 -5.29 -2.41 10.10
N VAL A 149 -4.87 -1.45 9.27
CA VAL A 149 -3.48 -0.95 9.23
C VAL A 149 -3.07 -0.37 10.60
N ARG A 150 -3.92 0.44 11.26
CA ARG A 150 -3.62 0.96 12.59
C ARG A 150 -3.44 -0.17 13.61
N GLN A 151 -4.35 -1.14 13.63
CA GLN A 151 -4.29 -2.29 14.55
C GLN A 151 -3.04 -3.15 14.32
N LEU A 152 -2.68 -3.42 13.05
CA LEU A 152 -1.48 -4.15 12.70
C LEU A 152 -0.22 -3.39 13.14
N CYS A 153 -0.16 -2.08 12.85
CA CYS A 153 0.99 -1.25 13.22
C CYS A 153 1.16 -1.13 14.74
N GLU A 154 0.06 -1.05 15.50
CA GLU A 154 0.09 -1.05 16.96
C GLU A 154 0.58 -2.39 17.50
N ARG A 155 0.02 -3.52 17.03
CA ARG A 155 0.39 -4.88 17.45
C ARG A 155 1.88 -5.15 17.27
N TYR A 156 2.47 -4.72 16.13
CA TYR A 156 3.87 -4.98 15.81
C TYR A 156 4.81 -3.81 16.09
N ARG A 157 4.32 -2.75 16.71
CA ARG A 157 5.10 -1.52 17.03
C ARG A 157 5.82 -0.97 15.78
N VAL A 158 5.09 -0.95 14.67
CA VAL A 158 5.60 -0.43 13.40
C VAL A 158 5.89 1.06 13.53
N ALA A 159 7.07 1.49 13.07
CA ALA A 159 7.46 2.89 13.16
C ALA A 159 6.51 3.80 12.37
N ASN A 160 6.24 5.00 12.89
CA ASN A 160 5.25 5.94 12.38
C ASN A 160 5.39 6.22 10.87
N GLN A 161 6.61 6.30 10.37
CA GLN A 161 6.86 6.57 8.93
C GLN A 161 6.25 5.51 8.00
N TYR A 162 6.26 4.24 8.40
CA TYR A 162 5.61 3.16 7.64
C TYR A 162 4.09 3.24 7.76
N ARG A 163 3.60 3.40 8.98
CA ARG A 163 2.17 3.51 9.28
C ARG A 163 1.53 4.68 8.53
N ASP A 164 2.16 5.86 8.59
CA ASP A 164 1.59 7.08 8.03
C ASP A 164 1.47 6.98 6.51
N LEU A 165 2.49 6.45 5.81
CA LEU A 165 2.39 6.19 4.36
C LEU A 165 1.33 5.14 4.06
N ALA A 166 1.31 4.03 4.80
CA ALA A 166 0.34 2.96 4.59
C ALA A 166 -1.12 3.44 4.75
N LEU A 167 -1.39 4.32 5.73
CA LEU A 167 -2.70 4.92 5.91
C LEU A 167 -3.10 5.81 4.73
N MET A 168 -2.17 6.62 4.19
CA MET A 168 -2.44 7.45 3.02
C MET A 168 -2.74 6.61 1.78
N VAL A 169 -1.96 5.54 1.55
CA VAL A 169 -2.20 4.64 0.42
C VAL A 169 -3.54 3.92 0.60
N ALA A 170 -3.85 3.39 1.78
CA ALA A 170 -5.11 2.73 2.06
C ALA A 170 -6.33 3.65 1.83
N GLU A 171 -6.21 4.95 2.14
CA GLU A 171 -7.30 5.92 2.00
C GLU A 171 -7.46 6.42 0.56
N TYR A 172 -6.36 6.63 -0.17
CA TYR A 172 -6.37 7.39 -1.42
C TYR A 172 -5.99 6.60 -2.68
N HIS A 173 -5.61 5.31 -2.60
CA HIS A 173 -5.30 4.53 -3.81
C HIS A 173 -6.48 4.48 -4.80
N GLY A 174 -7.73 4.35 -4.29
CA GLY A 174 -8.92 4.41 -5.13
C GLY A 174 -9.15 5.77 -5.81
N HIS A 175 -8.68 6.87 -5.20
CA HIS A 175 -8.66 8.20 -5.84
C HIS A 175 -7.59 8.29 -6.92
N TYR A 176 -6.40 7.72 -6.67
CA TYR A 176 -5.34 7.64 -7.67
C TYR A 176 -5.81 6.93 -8.94
N HIS A 177 -6.47 5.78 -8.83
CA HIS A 177 -6.95 5.03 -10.00
C HIS A 177 -7.96 5.80 -10.87
N ARG A 178 -8.68 6.76 -10.29
CA ARG A 178 -9.69 7.58 -10.94
C ARG A 178 -9.31 9.06 -10.96
N VAL A 179 -8.03 9.38 -10.87
CA VAL A 179 -7.57 10.75 -10.66
C VAL A 179 -8.00 11.71 -11.77
N GLU A 180 -8.12 11.23 -13.00
CA GLU A 180 -8.57 12.00 -14.17
C GLU A 180 -10.05 12.39 -14.08
N GLU A 181 -10.86 11.66 -13.31
CA GLU A 181 -12.27 11.93 -13.07
C GLU A 181 -12.50 12.86 -11.87
N LEU A 182 -11.45 13.13 -11.10
CA LEU A 182 -11.57 13.91 -9.86
C LEU A 182 -11.65 15.41 -10.14
N ARG A 183 -12.48 16.09 -9.36
CA ARG A 183 -12.51 17.54 -9.35
C ARG A 183 -11.19 18.10 -8.78
N PRO A 184 -10.67 19.24 -9.28
CA PRO A 184 -9.46 19.89 -8.78
C PRO A 184 -9.43 20.04 -7.24
N ALA A 185 -10.55 20.39 -6.63
CA ALA A 185 -10.67 20.50 -5.18
C ALA A 185 -10.44 19.16 -4.44
N THR A 186 -10.83 18.04 -5.04
CA THR A 186 -10.59 16.70 -4.49
C THR A 186 -9.12 16.33 -4.59
N ILE A 187 -8.47 16.67 -5.71
CA ILE A 187 -7.03 16.48 -5.91
C ILE A 187 -6.25 17.30 -4.87
N LEU A 188 -6.56 18.59 -4.72
CA LEU A 188 -5.90 19.43 -3.72
C LEU A 188 -6.10 18.91 -2.28
N LYS A 189 -7.32 18.45 -1.95
CA LYS A 189 -7.60 17.83 -0.64
C LYS A 189 -6.72 16.60 -0.40
N MET A 190 -6.56 15.75 -1.41
CA MET A 190 -5.69 14.56 -1.34
C MET A 190 -4.23 14.97 -1.18
N LEU A 191 -3.71 15.90 -1.97
CA LEU A 191 -2.33 16.40 -1.85
C LEU A 191 -2.04 17.00 -0.46
N ASN A 192 -2.99 17.76 0.09
CA ASN A 192 -2.89 18.29 1.45
C ASN A 192 -2.92 17.17 2.51
N ALA A 193 -3.76 16.16 2.36
CA ALA A 193 -3.86 15.04 3.29
C ALA A 193 -2.57 14.18 3.30
N ILE A 194 -1.96 13.98 2.15
CA ILE A 194 -0.66 13.30 1.99
C ILE A 194 0.49 14.18 2.56
N ASP A 195 0.25 15.45 2.81
CA ASP A 195 1.26 16.44 3.18
C ASP A 195 2.32 16.64 2.09
N ALA A 196 1.89 16.54 0.82
CA ALA A 196 2.76 16.51 -0.36
C ALA A 196 3.66 17.75 -0.46
N PHE A 197 3.14 18.92 -0.16
CA PHE A 197 3.86 20.20 -0.29
C PHE A 197 4.99 20.38 0.74
N ARG A 198 4.86 19.79 1.91
CA ARG A 198 5.92 19.83 2.94
C ARG A 198 6.83 18.60 2.89
N ARG A 199 6.33 17.51 2.34
CA ARG A 199 7.02 16.21 2.27
C ARG A 199 6.90 15.62 0.86
N PRO A 200 7.55 16.20 -0.13
CA PRO A 200 7.46 15.71 -1.52
C PRO A 200 7.99 14.28 -1.67
N ASP A 201 8.92 13.86 -0.83
CA ASP A 201 9.38 12.47 -0.75
C ASP A 201 8.27 11.47 -0.33
N ARG A 202 7.34 11.89 0.55
CA ARG A 202 6.16 11.10 0.91
C ARG A 202 5.19 10.99 -0.28
N PHE A 203 5.02 12.06 -1.02
CA PHE A 203 4.19 12.06 -2.23
C PHE A 203 4.77 11.12 -3.30
N THR A 204 6.08 11.14 -3.52
CA THR A 204 6.76 10.20 -4.42
C THR A 204 6.53 8.74 -3.99
N ARG A 205 6.68 8.43 -2.69
CA ARG A 205 6.38 7.08 -2.15
C ARG A 205 4.92 6.68 -2.34
N PHE A 206 4.00 7.63 -2.16
CA PHE A 206 2.57 7.40 -2.41
C PHE A 206 2.33 7.01 -3.86
N LEU A 207 2.88 7.76 -4.83
CA LEU A 207 2.77 7.44 -6.26
C LEU A 207 3.32 6.06 -6.58
N LEU A 208 4.51 5.71 -6.08
CA LEU A 208 5.12 4.40 -6.29
C LEU A 208 4.27 3.26 -5.72
N SER A 209 3.65 3.45 -4.56
CA SER A 209 2.77 2.45 -3.94
C SER A 209 1.50 2.23 -4.76
N CYS A 210 0.88 3.31 -5.27
CA CYS A 210 -0.30 3.22 -6.12
C CYS A 210 0.02 2.68 -7.53
N GLU A 211 1.20 2.99 -8.05
CA GLU A 211 1.69 2.42 -9.31
C GLU A 211 1.92 0.91 -9.19
N ALA A 212 2.46 0.46 -8.05
CA ALA A 212 2.61 -0.97 -7.77
C ALA A 212 1.25 -1.69 -7.79
N ASP A 213 0.21 -1.07 -7.22
CA ASP A 213 -1.15 -1.60 -7.27
C ASP A 213 -1.70 -1.66 -8.71
N ALA A 214 -1.49 -0.61 -9.51
CA ALA A 214 -1.90 -0.62 -10.93
C ALA A 214 -1.20 -1.72 -11.74
N ARG A 215 0.09 -1.97 -11.47
CA ARG A 215 0.92 -3.00 -12.13
C ARG A 215 0.74 -4.39 -11.55
N GLY A 216 0.20 -4.52 -10.35
CA GLY A 216 -0.02 -5.79 -9.65
C GLY A 216 -1.20 -6.60 -10.22
N ARG A 217 -1.40 -6.58 -11.52
CA ARG A 217 -2.48 -7.26 -12.25
C ARG A 217 -1.90 -8.04 -13.40
N THR A 218 -2.38 -9.26 -13.61
CA THR A 218 -1.94 -10.10 -14.72
C THR A 218 -2.10 -9.38 -16.07
N GLY A 219 -1.00 -9.23 -16.79
CA GLY A 219 -0.95 -8.54 -18.08
C GLY A 219 -0.74 -7.02 -18.00
N TYR A 220 -0.58 -6.49 -16.77
CA TYR A 220 -0.33 -5.06 -16.54
C TYR A 220 1.03 -4.78 -15.89
N GLU A 221 1.88 -5.80 -15.74
CA GLU A 221 3.12 -5.75 -14.97
C GLU A 221 4.11 -4.69 -15.46
N ASP A 222 4.09 -4.39 -16.77
CA ASP A 222 5.04 -3.49 -17.43
C ASP A 222 4.38 -2.20 -17.96
N ILE A 223 3.11 -1.95 -17.64
CA ILE A 223 2.45 -0.69 -18.02
C ILE A 223 3.10 0.51 -17.31
N GLN A 224 2.96 1.67 -17.94
CA GLN A 224 3.25 2.96 -17.29
C GLN A 224 1.91 3.67 -17.03
N PRO A 225 1.40 3.64 -15.78
CA PRO A 225 0.13 4.27 -15.48
C PRO A 225 0.20 5.78 -15.70
N GLN A 226 -0.69 6.33 -16.53
CA GLN A 226 -0.74 7.78 -16.79
C GLN A 226 -1.15 8.58 -15.55
N GLN A 227 -1.81 7.93 -14.60
CA GLN A 227 -2.26 8.51 -13.33
C GLN A 227 -1.12 9.15 -12.53
N SER A 228 0.06 8.51 -12.51
CA SER A 228 1.24 9.06 -11.82
C SER A 228 1.69 10.38 -12.46
N ALA A 229 1.82 10.43 -13.79
CA ALA A 229 2.20 11.65 -14.51
C ALA A 229 1.12 12.73 -14.39
N TYR A 230 -0.15 12.33 -14.46
CA TYR A 230 -1.28 13.25 -14.32
C TYR A 230 -1.30 13.91 -12.94
N LEU A 231 -1.13 13.13 -11.87
CA LEU A 231 -1.13 13.66 -10.51
C LEU A 231 0.14 14.47 -10.21
N GLN A 232 1.29 14.05 -10.73
CA GLN A 232 2.56 14.79 -10.61
C GLN A 232 2.44 16.18 -11.24
N ALA A 233 1.89 16.30 -12.44
CA ALA A 233 1.71 17.59 -13.10
C ALA A 233 0.84 18.55 -12.27
N ARG A 234 -0.24 18.05 -11.62
CA ARG A 234 -1.10 18.86 -10.75
C ARG A 234 -0.41 19.28 -9.45
N PHE A 235 0.39 18.39 -8.89
CA PHE A 235 1.24 18.72 -7.74
C PHE A 235 2.26 19.81 -8.11
N ASP A 236 2.95 19.67 -9.24
CA ASP A 236 3.96 20.62 -9.69
C ASP A 236 3.34 22.01 -9.92
N ALA A 237 2.21 22.09 -10.60
CA ALA A 237 1.50 23.35 -10.81
C ALA A 237 1.11 24.02 -9.48
N ALA A 238 0.54 23.24 -8.55
CA ALA A 238 0.18 23.77 -7.23
C ALA A 238 1.40 24.14 -6.37
N ASN A 239 2.52 23.46 -6.56
CA ASN A 239 3.75 23.71 -5.81
C ASN A 239 4.53 24.93 -6.33
N MET A 240 4.33 25.31 -7.61
CA MET A 240 4.94 26.50 -8.22
C MET A 240 4.23 27.81 -7.84
N VAL A 241 3.13 27.75 -7.12
CA VAL A 241 2.41 28.96 -6.67
C VAL A 241 3.31 29.82 -5.80
N ASP A 242 3.45 31.12 -6.19
CA ASP A 242 4.21 32.11 -5.40
C ASP A 242 3.43 32.50 -4.14
N ILE A 243 3.86 31.98 -2.99
CA ILE A 243 3.14 32.12 -1.71
C ILE A 243 3.35 33.49 -1.06
N PRO A 244 4.55 34.09 -1.01
CA PRO A 244 4.80 35.32 -0.27
C PRO A 244 3.79 36.43 -0.53
N PRO A 245 3.46 36.83 -1.77
CA PRO A 245 2.49 37.92 -2.01
C PRO A 245 1.06 37.53 -1.60
N LEU A 246 0.71 36.26 -1.59
CA LEU A 246 -0.63 35.79 -1.23
C LEU A 246 -0.94 35.94 0.26
N ILE A 247 0.08 35.95 1.10
CA ILE A 247 -0.06 35.91 2.56
C ILE A 247 0.23 37.25 3.21
N GLU A 248 0.66 38.25 2.45
CA GLU A 248 0.94 39.59 2.95
C GLU A 248 -0.29 40.17 3.67
N GLY A 249 -0.09 40.65 4.89
CA GLY A 249 -1.15 41.19 5.75
C GLY A 249 -2.15 40.16 6.28
N LYS A 250 -2.04 38.87 5.94
CA LYS A 250 -2.94 37.82 6.42
C LYS A 250 -2.36 37.05 7.61
N LYS A 251 -3.24 36.50 8.47
CA LYS A 251 -2.86 35.69 9.62
C LYS A 251 -3.76 34.46 9.77
N GLY A 252 -3.21 33.41 10.37
CA GLY A 252 -3.96 32.20 10.75
C GLY A 252 -4.70 31.55 9.58
N GLN A 253 -6.00 31.35 9.72
CA GLN A 253 -6.81 30.62 8.74
C GLN A 253 -6.92 31.36 7.38
N ALA A 254 -6.78 32.69 7.34
CA ALA A 254 -6.80 33.47 6.11
C ALA A 254 -5.59 33.16 5.21
N VAL A 255 -4.42 32.87 5.80
CA VAL A 255 -3.21 32.41 5.10
C VAL A 255 -3.49 31.08 4.40
N LYS A 256 -3.97 30.09 5.14
CA LYS A 256 -4.29 28.78 4.59
C LYS A 256 -5.29 28.88 3.44
N LYS A 257 -6.37 29.64 3.63
CA LYS A 257 -7.41 29.81 2.61
C LYS A 257 -6.85 30.44 1.32
N ALA A 258 -5.97 31.47 1.45
CA ALA A 258 -5.35 32.11 0.28
C ALA A 258 -4.44 31.16 -0.49
N ILE A 259 -3.63 30.36 0.22
CA ILE A 259 -2.75 29.36 -0.42
C ILE A 259 -3.56 28.26 -1.08
N ASP A 260 -4.56 27.69 -0.38
CA ASP A 260 -5.41 26.62 -0.93
C ASP A 260 -6.17 27.09 -2.17
N GLN A 261 -6.67 28.34 -2.18
CA GLN A 261 -7.36 28.92 -3.32
C GLN A 261 -6.43 29.06 -4.55
N ALA A 262 -5.24 29.61 -4.38
CA ALA A 262 -4.29 29.78 -5.47
C ALA A 262 -3.79 28.44 -6.03
N ARG A 263 -3.56 27.45 -5.15
CA ARG A 263 -3.23 26.08 -5.57
C ARG A 263 -4.35 25.41 -6.34
N LEU A 264 -5.60 25.62 -5.91
CA LEU A 264 -6.78 25.11 -6.59
C LEU A 264 -6.88 25.68 -8.01
N GLU A 265 -6.70 26.97 -8.17
CA GLU A 265 -6.71 27.66 -9.47
C GLU A 265 -5.59 27.13 -10.38
N ALA A 266 -4.40 26.90 -9.86
CA ALA A 266 -3.29 26.32 -10.61
C ALA A 266 -3.56 24.89 -11.10
N ILE A 267 -4.22 24.07 -10.28
CA ILE A 267 -4.64 22.71 -10.67
C ILE A 267 -5.75 22.77 -11.73
N ASP A 268 -6.72 23.66 -11.55
CA ASP A 268 -7.88 23.80 -12.46
C ASP A 268 -7.46 24.29 -13.85
N ALA A 269 -6.49 25.20 -13.92
CA ALA A 269 -5.95 25.70 -15.19
C ALA A 269 -5.38 24.58 -16.08
N LEU A 270 -4.80 23.52 -15.51
CA LEU A 270 -4.35 22.35 -16.27
C LEU A 270 -5.51 21.51 -16.81
N SER A 271 -6.68 21.56 -16.17
CA SER A 271 -7.85 20.80 -16.61
C SER A 271 -8.54 21.43 -17.82
N LEU A 272 -8.35 22.75 -18.01
CA LEU A 272 -8.91 23.53 -19.13
C LEU A 272 -8.03 23.47 -20.38
N GLY A 273 -6.78 23.01 -20.27
CA GLY A 273 -5.79 22.96 -21.35
C GLY A 273 -5.60 21.59 -22.00
N THR A 274 -6.40 20.58 -21.65
CA THR A 274 -6.34 19.26 -22.30
C THR A 274 -7.37 19.23 -23.43
N PRO A 275 -6.95 19.07 -24.72
CA PRO A 275 -7.85 18.97 -25.87
C PRO A 275 -8.68 17.69 -25.83
#